data_1276330a1d741b76de4a83b619e7310f
#
_entry.id   1276330a1d741b76de4a83b619e7310f
#
_cell.length_a   1.000
_cell.length_b   1.000
_cell.length_c   1.000
_cell.angle_alpha   90.00
_cell.angle_beta   90.00
_cell.angle_gamma   90.00
#
_symmetry.space_group_name_H-M   'P 1'
#
loop_
_entity.id
_entity.type
_entity.pdbx_description
1 polymer ?
#
loop_
_entity_poly.entity_id
_entity_poly.type
_entity_poly.pdbx_seq_one_letter_code
_entity_poly.pdbx_strand_id
1 'polypeptide(L)'
;MNFAPLPSVDVAAVPSDGFVLDVREADEWAAGHVEGALHIPMSDFVSRFGELTEAAEDGRRVHVMCRVGGRSAQVTQYLVQQGIDAVNIDGGMLAWDGAGRPMVTDSGSSAFVL
;
A
#
# COMPACT_ATOMS: atom_id res chain seq x y z
N MET A 1 2.61 29.87 1.63
CA MET A 1 2.70 28.65 0.81
C MET A 1 1.69 27.64 1.33
N ASN A 2 0.83 27.17 0.47
CA ASN A 2 -0.20 26.20 0.85
C ASN A 2 0.23 24.81 0.43
N PHE A 3 0.32 23.91 1.41
CA PHE A 3 0.53 22.49 1.13
C PHE A 3 -0.83 21.81 1.22
N ALA A 4 -1.23 21.17 0.15
CA ALA A 4 -2.39 20.30 0.22
C ALA A 4 -2.07 19.16 1.20
N PRO A 5 -3.00 18.79 2.11
CA PRO A 5 -2.80 17.64 2.97
C PRO A 5 -2.64 16.38 2.10
N LEU A 6 -1.79 15.46 2.54
CA LEU A 6 -1.62 14.19 1.88
C LEU A 6 -2.94 13.42 1.95
N PRO A 7 -3.48 12.93 0.81
CA PRO A 7 -4.67 12.09 0.85
C PRO A 7 -4.41 10.83 1.68
N SER A 8 -5.22 10.61 2.69
CA SER A 8 -5.04 9.50 3.64
C SER A 8 -6.39 8.90 3.99
N VAL A 9 -6.38 7.61 4.28
CA VAL A 9 -7.56 6.89 4.78
C VAL A 9 -7.17 6.01 5.96
N ASP A 10 -8.12 5.76 6.83
CA ASP A 10 -8.00 4.78 7.90
C ASP A 10 -8.10 3.36 7.30
N VAL A 11 -7.50 2.38 7.98
CA VAL A 11 -7.55 0.97 7.52
C VAL A 11 -8.99 0.46 7.38
N ALA A 12 -9.91 0.95 8.20
CA ALA A 12 -11.32 0.56 8.12
C ALA A 12 -12.00 1.09 6.85
N ALA A 13 -11.46 2.16 6.26
CA ALA A 13 -12.04 2.78 5.06
C ALA A 13 -11.53 2.15 3.76
N VAL A 14 -10.57 1.23 3.81
CA VAL A 14 -10.11 0.51 2.62
C VAL A 14 -11.14 -0.55 2.26
N PRO A 15 -11.76 -0.48 1.07
CA PRO A 15 -12.75 -1.49 0.66
C PRO A 15 -12.13 -2.89 0.59
N SER A 16 -12.93 -3.92 0.83
CA SER A 16 -12.45 -5.31 0.77
C SER A 16 -11.97 -5.69 -0.63
N ASP A 17 -12.48 -5.04 -1.67
CA ASP A 17 -12.06 -5.20 -3.07
C ASP A 17 -11.14 -4.07 -3.54
N GLY A 18 -10.67 -3.24 -2.61
CA GLY A 18 -9.80 -2.11 -2.93
C GLY A 18 -8.45 -2.56 -3.47
N PHE A 19 -7.90 -1.74 -4.36
CA PHE A 19 -6.56 -1.98 -4.91
C PHE A 19 -5.52 -1.48 -3.90
N VAL A 20 -4.69 -2.39 -3.39
CA VAL A 20 -3.63 -2.08 -2.42
C VAL A 20 -2.27 -2.23 -3.08
N LEU A 21 -1.45 -1.19 -2.96
CA LEU A 21 -0.04 -1.22 -3.35
C LEU A 21 0.81 -1.30 -2.08
N ASP A 22 1.51 -2.42 -1.88
CA ASP A 22 2.39 -2.62 -0.73
C ASP A 22 3.82 -2.28 -1.15
N VAL A 23 4.43 -1.28 -0.49
CA VAL A 23 5.76 -0.79 -0.83
C VAL A 23 6.83 -1.22 0.17
N ARG A 24 6.50 -2.19 1.05
CA ARG A 24 7.45 -2.76 2.01
C ARG A 24 8.48 -3.63 1.30
N GLU A 25 9.57 -3.94 2.00
CA GLU A 25 10.59 -4.80 1.44
C GLU A 25 10.15 -6.28 1.44
N ALA A 26 10.90 -7.12 0.73
CA ALA A 26 10.49 -8.50 0.45
C ALA A 26 10.30 -9.36 1.71
N ASP A 27 11.12 -9.15 2.74
CA ASP A 27 11.02 -9.89 4.00
C ASP A 27 9.74 -9.52 4.79
N GLU A 28 9.37 -8.25 4.75
CA GLU A 28 8.13 -7.78 5.37
C GLU A 28 6.91 -8.36 4.65
N TRP A 29 6.93 -8.35 3.32
CA TRP A 29 5.88 -8.94 2.50
C TRP A 29 5.73 -10.44 2.77
N ALA A 30 6.84 -11.15 2.80
CA ALA A 30 6.83 -12.61 3.01
C ALA A 30 6.24 -13.00 4.37
N ALA A 31 6.42 -12.17 5.40
CA ALA A 31 5.89 -12.44 6.73
C ALA A 31 4.37 -12.32 6.81
N GLY A 32 3.78 -11.47 5.98
CA GLY A 32 2.33 -11.30 5.91
C GLY A 32 1.95 -10.07 5.12
N HIS A 33 0.93 -10.20 4.27
CA HIS A 33 0.47 -9.11 3.41
C HIS A 33 -1.02 -9.23 3.13
N VAL A 34 -1.59 -8.16 2.58
CA VAL A 34 -3.00 -8.15 2.18
C VAL A 34 -3.17 -9.00 0.93
N GLU A 35 -4.13 -9.92 0.96
CA GLU A 35 -4.41 -10.77 -0.19
C GLU A 35 -4.78 -9.94 -1.42
N GLY A 36 -4.17 -10.26 -2.55
CA GLY A 36 -4.43 -9.57 -3.82
C GLY A 36 -3.68 -8.25 -3.98
N ALA A 37 -2.90 -7.81 -2.99
CA ALA A 37 -2.11 -6.58 -3.11
C ALA A 37 -1.01 -6.73 -4.17
N LEU A 38 -0.72 -5.62 -4.86
CA LEU A 38 0.45 -5.54 -5.73
C LEU A 38 1.66 -5.19 -4.86
N HIS A 39 2.71 -5.98 -4.94
CA HIS A 39 3.94 -5.72 -4.19
C HIS A 39 5.01 -5.11 -5.07
N ILE A 40 5.38 -3.88 -4.78
CA ILE A 40 6.53 -3.21 -5.39
C ILE A 40 7.34 -2.59 -4.26
N PRO A 41 8.44 -3.22 -3.82
CA PRO A 41 9.28 -2.65 -2.76
C PRO A 41 9.72 -1.23 -3.12
N MET A 42 9.78 -0.36 -2.13
CA MET A 42 10.18 1.04 -2.35
C MET A 42 11.54 1.14 -3.05
N SER A 43 12.46 0.21 -2.78
CA SER A 43 13.77 0.13 -3.43
C SER A 43 13.67 -0.13 -4.94
N ASP A 44 12.59 -0.77 -5.41
CA ASP A 44 12.36 -1.09 -6.82
C ASP A 44 11.32 -0.19 -7.48
N PHE A 45 10.80 0.80 -6.75
CA PHE A 45 9.60 1.51 -7.18
C PHE A 45 9.79 2.21 -8.52
N VAL A 46 10.91 2.90 -8.70
CA VAL A 46 11.18 3.65 -9.94
C VAL A 46 11.27 2.70 -11.14
N SER A 47 12.00 1.59 -11.00
CA SER A 47 12.18 0.64 -12.11
C SER A 47 10.91 -0.16 -12.43
N ARG A 48 10.02 -0.32 -11.46
CA ARG A 48 8.79 -1.10 -11.63
C ARG A 48 7.52 -0.25 -11.69
N PHE A 49 7.66 1.06 -11.82
CA PHE A 49 6.52 1.99 -11.87
C PHE A 49 5.51 1.63 -12.96
N GLY A 50 5.98 1.11 -14.09
CA GLY A 50 5.12 0.69 -15.19
C GLY A 50 4.13 -0.42 -14.81
N GLU A 51 4.49 -1.29 -13.86
CA GLU A 51 3.57 -2.32 -13.36
C GLU A 51 2.38 -1.68 -12.65
N LEU A 52 2.63 -0.62 -11.86
CA LEU A 52 1.57 0.09 -11.16
C LEU A 52 0.66 0.83 -12.14
N THR A 53 1.23 1.56 -13.10
CA THR A 53 0.42 2.32 -14.06
C THR A 53 -0.44 1.40 -14.92
N GLU A 54 0.07 0.23 -15.28
CA GLU A 54 -0.70 -0.78 -16.00
C GLU A 54 -1.83 -1.33 -15.14
N ALA A 55 -1.55 -1.69 -13.88
CA ALA A 55 -2.54 -2.24 -12.97
C ALA A 55 -3.64 -1.24 -12.62
N ALA A 56 -3.34 0.06 -12.63
CA ALA A 56 -4.27 1.13 -12.29
C ALA A 56 -4.76 1.91 -13.51
N GLU A 57 -4.60 1.39 -14.72
CA GLU A 57 -4.96 2.10 -15.96
C GLU A 57 -6.45 2.41 -16.08
N ASP A 58 -7.31 1.68 -15.36
CA ASP A 58 -8.75 1.93 -15.31
C ASP A 58 -9.12 3.13 -14.42
N GLY A 59 -8.14 3.82 -13.84
CA GLY A 59 -8.34 4.97 -12.98
C GLY A 59 -8.76 4.63 -11.56
N ARG A 60 -8.69 3.36 -11.15
CA ARG A 60 -9.05 2.97 -9.79
C ARG A 60 -8.15 3.62 -8.76
N ARG A 61 -8.70 3.82 -7.56
CA ARG A 61 -7.94 4.38 -6.46
C ARG A 61 -6.88 3.40 -5.96
N VAL A 62 -5.66 3.89 -5.77
CA VAL A 62 -4.53 3.12 -5.23
C VAL A 62 -4.40 3.40 -3.74
N HIS A 63 -4.54 2.38 -2.90
CA HIS A 63 -4.36 2.48 -1.46
C HIS A 63 -2.94 2.03 -1.13
N VAL A 64 -2.08 2.95 -0.70
CA VAL A 64 -0.65 2.68 -0.53
C VAL A 64 -0.35 2.24 0.90
N MET A 65 0.31 1.11 1.03
CA MET A 65 0.55 0.40 2.28
C MET A 65 2.03 0.27 2.58
N CYS A 66 2.43 0.57 3.81
CA CYS A 66 3.71 0.15 4.35
C CYS A 66 3.51 -0.36 5.78
N ARG A 67 4.58 -0.41 6.60
CA ARG A 67 4.45 -0.94 7.96
C ARG A 67 3.63 -0.01 8.86
N VAL A 68 3.94 1.30 8.87
CA VAL A 68 3.32 2.28 9.77
C VAL A 68 2.81 3.54 9.06
N GLY A 69 3.03 3.70 7.78
CA GLY A 69 2.51 4.82 6.99
C GLY A 69 3.55 5.82 6.47
N GLY A 70 4.81 5.74 6.87
CA GLY A 70 5.84 6.72 6.47
C GLY A 70 6.34 6.54 5.04
N ARG A 71 6.76 5.35 4.68
CA ARG A 71 7.22 5.04 3.31
C ARG A 71 6.09 5.18 2.31
N SER A 72 4.90 4.70 2.68
CA SER A 72 3.73 4.78 1.82
C SER A 72 3.28 6.23 1.61
N ALA A 73 3.46 7.10 2.60
CA ALA A 73 3.17 8.53 2.44
C ALA A 73 4.02 9.16 1.35
N GLN A 74 5.32 8.83 1.30
CA GLN A 74 6.22 9.33 0.26
C GLN A 74 5.79 8.85 -1.13
N VAL A 75 5.44 7.58 -1.25
CA VAL A 75 4.98 7.00 -2.52
C VAL A 75 3.65 7.63 -2.93
N THR A 76 2.72 7.79 -1.99
CA THR A 76 1.43 8.44 -2.26
C THR A 76 1.63 9.84 -2.83
N GLN A 77 2.51 10.63 -2.22
CA GLN A 77 2.80 11.97 -2.68
C GLN A 77 3.30 11.98 -4.12
N TYR A 78 4.21 11.07 -4.45
CA TYR A 78 4.71 10.92 -5.81
C TYR A 78 3.60 10.56 -6.79
N LEU A 79 2.74 9.59 -6.43
CA LEU A 79 1.64 9.15 -7.29
C LEU A 79 0.65 10.28 -7.56
N VAL A 80 0.31 11.06 -6.53
CA VAL A 80 -0.58 12.23 -6.68
C VAL A 80 0.04 13.24 -7.64
N GLN A 81 1.33 13.50 -7.54
CA GLN A 81 2.04 14.40 -8.45
C GLN A 81 2.02 13.89 -9.89
N GLN A 82 1.93 12.59 -10.09
CA GLN A 82 1.82 11.97 -11.42
C GLN A 82 0.37 11.90 -11.93
N GLY A 83 -0.58 12.45 -11.19
CA GLY A 83 -1.99 12.47 -11.60
C GLY A 83 -2.73 11.16 -11.31
N ILE A 84 -2.18 10.29 -10.47
CA ILE A 84 -2.81 9.03 -10.09
C ILE A 84 -3.64 9.25 -8.84
N ASP A 85 -4.86 8.70 -8.80
CA ASP A 85 -5.72 8.74 -7.62
C ASP A 85 -5.16 7.78 -6.57
N ALA A 86 -4.43 8.33 -5.61
CA ALA A 86 -3.76 7.55 -4.58
C ALA A 86 -4.04 8.12 -3.20
N VAL A 87 -4.14 7.24 -2.22
CA VAL A 87 -4.30 7.60 -0.82
C VAL A 87 -3.34 6.77 0.03
N ASN A 88 -2.83 7.38 1.09
CA ASN A 88 -2.01 6.68 2.07
C ASN A 88 -2.91 5.95 3.07
N ILE A 89 -2.55 4.73 3.42
CA ILE A 89 -3.24 4.00 4.48
C ILE A 89 -2.57 4.36 5.81
N ASP A 90 -3.25 5.16 6.62
CA ASP A 90 -2.72 5.60 7.92
C ASP A 90 -2.50 4.40 8.85
N GLY A 91 -1.35 4.39 9.48
CA GLY A 91 -0.98 3.34 10.42
C GLY A 91 -0.51 2.04 9.77
N GLY A 92 -0.66 1.90 8.46
CA GLY A 92 -0.12 0.78 7.68
C GLY A 92 -0.54 -0.61 8.18
N MET A 93 0.36 -1.57 8.01
CA MET A 93 0.08 -2.97 8.39
C MET A 93 -0.12 -3.16 9.89
N LEU A 94 0.52 -2.35 10.73
CA LEU A 94 0.28 -2.44 12.17
C LEU A 94 -1.17 -2.10 12.51
N ALA A 95 -1.72 -1.04 11.91
CA ALA A 95 -3.12 -0.68 12.11
C ALA A 95 -4.07 -1.72 11.47
N TRP A 96 -3.68 -2.27 10.33
CA TRP A 96 -4.46 -3.31 9.64
C TRP A 96 -4.61 -4.55 10.53
N ASP A 97 -3.50 -5.03 11.08
CA ASP A 97 -3.48 -6.16 12.00
C ASP A 97 -4.24 -5.83 13.28
N GLY A 98 -4.03 -4.65 13.83
CA GLY A 98 -4.74 -4.19 15.04
C GLY A 98 -6.26 -4.12 14.87
N ALA A 99 -6.72 -3.87 13.64
CA ALA A 99 -8.15 -3.86 13.30
C ALA A 99 -8.69 -5.27 13.00
N GLY A 100 -7.84 -6.30 13.08
CA GLY A 100 -8.24 -7.68 12.82
C GLY A 100 -8.53 -7.98 11.36
N ARG A 101 -8.03 -7.16 10.43
CA ARG A 101 -8.25 -7.40 9.00
C ARG A 101 -7.31 -8.52 8.50
N PRO A 102 -7.77 -9.31 7.50
CA PRO A 102 -7.03 -10.52 7.11
C PRO A 102 -5.71 -10.24 6.41
N MET A 103 -4.74 -11.09 6.69
CA MET A 103 -3.45 -11.13 6.02
C MET A 103 -3.17 -12.56 5.59
N VAL A 104 -2.36 -12.72 4.55
CA VAL A 104 -1.96 -14.02 4.03
C VAL A 104 -0.45 -14.09 3.85
N THR A 105 0.08 -15.29 3.66
CA THR A 105 1.44 -15.53 3.22
C THR A 105 1.40 -16.40 1.97
N ASP A 106 2.39 -16.26 1.10
CA ASP A 106 2.47 -17.07 -0.11
C ASP A 106 2.80 -18.53 0.20
N SER A 107 3.44 -18.78 1.35
CA SER A 107 3.80 -20.14 1.79
C SER A 107 2.66 -20.86 2.50
N GLY A 108 1.58 -20.16 2.87
CA GLY A 108 0.50 -20.70 3.69
C GLY A 108 0.79 -20.74 5.18
N SER A 109 1.93 -20.21 5.63
CA SER A 109 2.24 -20.08 7.06
C SER A 109 1.35 -19.02 7.71
N SER A 110 1.36 -18.96 9.05
CA SER A 110 0.67 -17.93 9.80
C SER A 110 1.26 -16.55 9.46
N ALA A 111 0.40 -15.61 9.09
CA ALA A 111 0.81 -14.25 8.74
C ALA A 111 1.04 -13.40 10.01
N PHE A 112 2.02 -12.53 9.97
CA PHE A 112 2.28 -11.56 11.02
C PHE A 112 2.95 -10.31 10.41
N VAL A 113 2.98 -9.22 11.16
CA VAL A 113 3.65 -7.99 10.74
C VAL A 113 5.07 -8.01 11.28
N LEU A 114 6.03 -8.10 10.36
CA LEU A 114 7.45 -8.13 10.69
C LEU A 114 7.90 -6.81 11.31
#